data_27ddf2ae7e1cec1f834df5d8d5eec410
#
_entry.id   27ddf2ae7e1cec1f834df5d8d5eec410
#
_cell.length_a   1.000
_cell.length_b   1.000
_cell.length_c   1.000
_cell.angle_alpha   90.00
_cell.angle_beta   90.00
_cell.angle_gamma   90.00
#
_symmetry.space_group_name_H-M   'P 1'
#
loop_
_entity.id
_entity.type
_entity.pdbx_description
1 polymer ?
#
loop_
_entity_poly.entity_id
_entity_poly.type
_entity_poly.pdbx_seq_one_letter_code
_entity_poly.pdbx_strand_id
1 'polypeptide(L)'
;MLSVRNLVKVYPGPVTALQGVSLDIGTGMFGLLGPNGAGKSTFMRILAGVLEPTSGSVTLDGRDVLADPNALWSVLGYLPQDFGFFPHLSGQAMLEYLLELKGIATGKETRKLAASLLERVNLAYAAKRKVKEYSGGMRQRLGIAQAVAGDPRLIIVDEPTAGLDPEERHRFYRILAELAERRTVLLSTHIVEDVAVLCPRFAVIRNGQVVAETSPGEARRMLAGSIFEGAVATGDLAALQAAKRVTQAVLVEGRNRVRIHEPSREAPPGFEAAIPTLEDAYFVLMHGRPNATNGAGSTVPSDARVPGVTPIVSDGEVVR
;
A
#
# COMPACT_ATOMS: atom_id res chain seq x y z
N MET A 1 14.78 0.25 11.45
CA MET A 1 14.61 0.85 10.10
C MET A 1 14.53 -0.28 9.08
N LEU A 2 13.50 -0.30 8.25
CA LEU A 2 13.37 -1.23 7.12
C LEU A 2 13.96 -0.57 5.87
N SER A 3 14.93 -1.22 5.24
CA SER A 3 15.57 -0.74 4.01
C SER A 3 15.40 -1.73 2.89
N VAL A 4 14.90 -1.25 1.77
CA VAL A 4 14.71 -2.03 0.53
C VAL A 4 15.59 -1.44 -0.56
N ARG A 5 16.31 -2.29 -1.31
CA ARG A 5 17.23 -1.86 -2.36
C ARG A 5 17.01 -2.64 -3.64
N ASN A 6 16.69 -1.91 -4.71
CA ASN A 6 16.56 -2.42 -6.09
C ASN A 6 15.73 -3.70 -6.19
N LEU A 7 14.60 -3.76 -5.46
CA LEU A 7 13.77 -4.95 -5.38
C LEU A 7 13.04 -5.19 -6.70
N VAL A 8 13.28 -6.35 -7.31
CA VAL A 8 12.68 -6.77 -8.57
C VAL A 8 11.89 -8.05 -8.36
N LYS A 9 10.72 -8.14 -8.98
CA LYS A 9 9.96 -9.39 -9.07
C LYS A 9 9.40 -9.57 -10.45
N VAL A 10 9.85 -10.65 -11.09
CA VAL A 10 9.33 -11.15 -12.37
C VAL A 10 8.62 -12.46 -12.10
N TYR A 11 7.38 -12.60 -12.55
CA TYR A 11 6.62 -13.84 -12.50
C TYR A 11 6.85 -14.66 -13.78
N PRO A 12 6.61 -15.97 -13.76
CA PRO A 12 6.56 -16.78 -14.97
C PRO A 12 5.60 -16.15 -15.99
N GLY A 13 6.07 -15.93 -17.23
CA GLY A 13 5.39 -15.12 -18.25
C GLY A 13 5.95 -13.69 -18.29
N PRO A 14 5.39 -12.77 -19.12
CA PRO A 14 5.98 -11.44 -19.35
C PRO A 14 5.67 -10.40 -18.24
N VAL A 15 5.22 -10.81 -17.05
CA VAL A 15 4.74 -9.89 -16.01
C VAL A 15 5.87 -9.54 -15.05
N THR A 16 6.37 -8.30 -15.12
CA THR A 16 7.27 -7.71 -14.12
C THR A 16 6.44 -6.92 -13.11
N ALA A 17 6.29 -7.49 -11.91
CA ALA A 17 5.47 -6.90 -10.86
C ALA A 17 6.19 -5.81 -10.04
N LEU A 18 7.53 -5.91 -9.90
CA LEU A 18 8.37 -4.89 -9.27
C LEU A 18 9.60 -4.65 -10.15
N GLN A 19 9.97 -3.36 -10.29
CA GLN A 19 10.98 -2.90 -11.23
C GLN A 19 12.04 -2.03 -10.52
N GLY A 20 12.78 -2.61 -9.57
CA GLY A 20 13.86 -1.90 -8.87
C GLY A 20 13.36 -0.98 -7.76
N VAL A 21 12.39 -1.42 -6.97
CA VAL A 21 11.85 -0.64 -5.84
C VAL A 21 12.92 -0.46 -4.77
N SER A 22 13.16 0.80 -4.38
CA SER A 22 14.05 1.16 -3.27
C SER A 22 13.33 2.12 -2.34
N LEU A 23 13.29 1.80 -1.03
CA LEU A 23 12.61 2.59 0.01
C LEU A 23 13.33 2.44 1.35
N ASP A 24 13.34 3.52 2.14
CA ASP A 24 13.75 3.52 3.55
C ASP A 24 12.55 3.88 4.43
N ILE A 25 12.19 2.96 5.32
CA ILE A 25 11.00 3.10 6.17
C ILE A 25 11.43 3.06 7.63
N GLY A 26 11.23 4.16 8.32
CA GLY A 26 11.54 4.32 9.74
C GLY A 26 10.44 3.82 10.66
N THR A 27 10.58 4.08 11.95
CA THR A 27 9.51 3.90 12.95
C THR A 27 8.36 4.86 12.65
N GLY A 28 7.15 4.41 12.89
CA GLY A 28 5.92 5.14 12.60
C GLY A 28 5.11 4.50 11.47
N MET A 29 4.05 5.19 11.08
CA MET A 29 3.20 4.78 9.96
C MET A 29 3.81 5.22 8.64
N PHE A 30 3.89 4.30 7.68
CA PHE A 30 4.29 4.56 6.31
C PHE A 30 3.26 3.99 5.34
N GLY A 31 2.79 4.80 4.38
CA GLY A 31 1.81 4.40 3.38
C GLY A 31 2.46 3.96 2.06
N LEU A 32 1.97 2.89 1.47
CA LEU A 32 2.24 2.51 0.08
C LEU A 32 0.96 2.66 -0.73
N LEU A 33 0.84 3.77 -1.45
CA LEU A 33 -0.36 4.15 -2.20
C LEU A 33 -0.20 3.81 -3.69
N GLY A 34 -1.21 3.20 -4.27
CA GLY A 34 -1.21 2.90 -5.71
C GLY A 34 -2.45 2.14 -6.16
N PRO A 35 -2.74 2.10 -7.46
CA PRO A 35 -3.90 1.40 -7.98
C PRO A 35 -3.77 -0.12 -7.86
N ASN A 36 -4.85 -0.84 -8.12
CA ASN A 36 -4.82 -2.28 -8.22
C ASN A 36 -3.88 -2.70 -9.37
N GLY A 37 -3.08 -3.75 -9.14
CA GLY A 37 -2.06 -4.20 -10.09
C GLY A 37 -0.75 -3.39 -10.08
N ALA A 38 -0.61 -2.35 -9.26
CA ALA A 38 0.62 -1.55 -9.19
C ALA A 38 1.84 -2.29 -8.59
N GLY A 39 1.66 -3.48 -7.99
CA GLY A 39 2.72 -4.27 -7.35
C GLY A 39 2.71 -4.24 -5.82
N LYS A 40 1.74 -3.55 -5.18
CA LYS A 40 1.67 -3.40 -3.71
C LYS A 40 1.69 -4.73 -2.98
N SER A 41 0.75 -5.63 -3.26
CA SER A 41 0.67 -6.93 -2.56
C SER A 41 1.87 -7.83 -2.86
N THR A 42 2.48 -7.73 -4.05
CA THR A 42 3.75 -8.41 -4.35
C THR A 42 4.86 -7.89 -3.45
N PHE A 43 4.98 -6.57 -3.31
CA PHE A 43 5.94 -5.93 -2.41
C PHE A 43 5.71 -6.35 -0.96
N MET A 44 4.46 -6.28 -0.46
CA MET A 44 4.12 -6.71 0.91
C MET A 44 4.46 -8.18 1.19
N ARG A 45 4.17 -9.09 0.25
CA ARG A 45 4.47 -10.52 0.39
C ARG A 45 5.96 -10.81 0.42
N ILE A 46 6.77 -10.06 -0.32
CA ILE A 46 8.24 -10.21 -0.26
C ILE A 46 8.74 -9.73 1.10
N LEU A 47 8.30 -8.57 1.58
CA LEU A 47 8.69 -8.06 2.89
C LEU A 47 8.21 -8.95 4.03
N ALA A 48 7.13 -9.69 3.85
CA ALA A 48 6.62 -10.67 4.81
C ALA A 48 7.33 -12.04 4.73
N GLY A 49 8.30 -12.22 3.83
CA GLY A 49 9.00 -13.50 3.63
C GLY A 49 8.10 -14.60 3.06
N VAL A 50 6.97 -14.25 2.44
CA VAL A 50 6.01 -15.19 1.83
C VAL A 50 6.33 -15.42 0.36
N LEU A 51 7.03 -14.48 -0.27
CA LEU A 51 7.39 -14.51 -1.68
C LEU A 51 8.85 -14.12 -1.86
N GLU A 52 9.61 -14.91 -2.59
CA GLU A 52 10.99 -14.58 -2.93
C GLU A 52 11.04 -13.52 -4.04
N PRO A 53 11.91 -12.50 -3.93
CA PRO A 53 12.18 -11.59 -5.04
C PRO A 53 12.99 -12.27 -6.15
N THR A 54 12.99 -11.67 -7.34
CA THR A 54 13.90 -12.09 -8.42
C THR A 54 15.31 -11.55 -8.17
N SER A 55 15.41 -10.33 -7.64
CA SER A 55 16.68 -9.72 -7.23
C SER A 55 16.42 -8.54 -6.28
N GLY A 56 17.47 -8.00 -5.69
CA GLY A 56 17.43 -6.93 -4.72
C GLY A 56 17.62 -7.46 -3.30
N SER A 57 17.59 -6.55 -2.32
CA SER A 57 17.77 -6.90 -0.91
C SER A 57 16.79 -6.17 -0.01
N VAL A 58 16.48 -6.79 1.13
CA VAL A 58 15.64 -6.21 2.18
C VAL A 58 16.32 -6.42 3.52
N THR A 59 16.54 -5.34 4.26
CA THR A 59 17.11 -5.41 5.60
C THR A 59 16.19 -4.75 6.63
N LEU A 60 16.08 -5.35 7.80
CA LEU A 60 15.42 -4.78 8.97
C LEU A 60 16.46 -4.59 10.07
N ASP A 61 16.70 -3.33 10.45
CA ASP A 61 17.74 -2.94 11.42
C ASP A 61 19.14 -3.51 11.06
N GLY A 62 19.45 -3.50 9.75
CA GLY A 62 20.71 -3.99 9.23
C GLY A 62 20.83 -5.50 9.05
N ARG A 63 19.81 -6.27 9.40
CA ARG A 63 19.77 -7.72 9.19
C ARG A 63 19.03 -8.03 7.89
N ASP A 64 19.60 -8.90 7.06
CA ASP A 64 18.93 -9.39 5.86
C ASP A 64 17.74 -10.27 6.25
N VAL A 65 16.54 -9.82 5.88
CA VAL A 65 15.29 -10.53 6.22
C VAL A 65 14.94 -11.64 5.19
N LEU A 66 15.59 -11.63 4.03
CA LEU A 66 15.38 -12.67 3.01
C LEU A 66 16.24 -13.91 3.27
N ALA A 67 17.38 -13.75 3.96
CA ALA A 67 18.30 -14.83 4.27
C ALA A 67 17.80 -15.74 5.39
N ASP A 68 17.03 -15.22 6.35
CA ASP A 68 16.47 -15.99 7.47
C ASP A 68 14.99 -15.62 7.72
N PRO A 69 14.06 -16.33 7.04
CA PRO A 69 12.62 -16.11 7.24
C PRO A 69 12.15 -16.37 8.69
N ASN A 70 12.78 -17.29 9.43
CA ASN A 70 12.37 -17.57 10.81
C ASN A 70 12.71 -16.40 11.74
N ALA A 71 13.88 -15.79 11.58
CA ALA A 71 14.25 -14.59 12.31
C ALA A 71 13.31 -13.41 11.95
N LEU A 72 12.92 -13.30 10.67
CA LEU A 72 11.93 -12.30 10.26
C LEU A 72 10.59 -12.51 10.96
N TRP A 73 10.04 -13.72 10.94
CA TRP A 73 8.71 -13.99 11.49
C TRP A 73 8.62 -13.78 13.01
N SER A 74 9.74 -13.87 13.72
CA SER A 74 9.79 -13.55 15.15
C SER A 74 9.58 -12.07 15.47
N VAL A 75 9.82 -11.17 14.50
CA VAL A 75 9.71 -9.71 14.65
C VAL A 75 8.67 -9.07 13.73
N LEU A 76 7.95 -9.89 12.96
CA LEU A 76 6.97 -9.47 11.97
C LEU A 76 5.54 -9.76 12.44
N GLY A 77 4.69 -8.74 12.32
CA GLY A 77 3.24 -8.89 12.26
C GLY A 77 2.74 -8.70 10.84
N TYR A 78 2.03 -9.66 10.29
CA TYR A 78 1.49 -9.56 8.93
C TYR A 78 -0.02 -9.75 8.91
N LEU A 79 -0.72 -8.78 8.34
CA LEU A 79 -2.14 -8.86 7.99
C LEU A 79 -2.25 -8.78 6.46
N PRO A 80 -2.41 -9.90 5.77
CA PRO A 80 -2.65 -9.91 4.33
C PRO A 80 -4.04 -9.39 3.99
N GLN A 81 -4.26 -9.01 2.74
CA GLN A 81 -5.56 -8.58 2.22
C GLN A 81 -6.63 -9.69 2.39
N ASP A 82 -6.26 -10.92 2.03
CA ASP A 82 -7.09 -12.09 2.23
C ASP A 82 -6.47 -13.00 3.31
N PHE A 83 -7.15 -13.15 4.42
CA PHE A 83 -6.77 -14.06 5.49
C PHE A 83 -7.87 -15.07 5.76
N GLY A 84 -7.51 -16.36 5.67
CA GLY A 84 -8.41 -17.47 5.90
C GLY A 84 -8.47 -17.86 7.37
N PHE A 85 -9.42 -17.35 8.13
CA PHE A 85 -9.74 -17.89 9.45
C PHE A 85 -10.64 -19.11 9.32
N PHE A 86 -10.49 -20.08 10.23
CA PHE A 86 -11.38 -21.22 10.29
C PHE A 86 -12.78 -20.77 10.75
N PRO A 87 -13.81 -20.87 9.89
CA PRO A 87 -15.10 -20.26 10.14
C PRO A 87 -15.86 -20.88 11.31
N HIS A 88 -15.52 -22.11 11.68
CA HIS A 88 -16.18 -22.87 12.75
C HIS A 88 -15.57 -22.67 14.13
N LEU A 89 -14.36 -22.12 14.22
CA LEU A 89 -13.75 -21.77 15.50
C LEU A 89 -14.36 -20.49 16.05
N SER A 90 -14.38 -20.38 17.40
CA SER A 90 -14.65 -19.08 18.03
C SER A 90 -13.47 -18.12 17.82
N GLY A 91 -13.71 -16.80 17.95
CA GLY A 91 -12.63 -15.81 17.82
C GLY A 91 -11.47 -16.09 18.77
N GLN A 92 -11.79 -16.48 20.01
CA GLN A 92 -10.77 -16.85 20.98
C GLN A 92 -9.99 -18.10 20.57
N ALA A 93 -10.69 -19.18 20.19
CA ALA A 93 -10.04 -20.43 19.75
C ALA A 93 -9.21 -20.23 18.48
N MET A 94 -9.67 -19.39 17.57
CA MET A 94 -8.92 -19.04 16.37
C MET A 94 -7.61 -18.33 16.73
N LEU A 95 -7.66 -17.38 17.64
CA LEU A 95 -6.48 -16.63 18.09
C LEU A 95 -5.53 -17.52 18.89
N GLU A 96 -6.03 -18.36 19.81
CA GLU A 96 -5.25 -19.36 20.53
C GLU A 96 -4.48 -20.25 19.56
N TYR A 97 -5.16 -20.79 18.53
CA TYR A 97 -4.54 -21.62 17.49
C TYR A 97 -3.40 -20.88 16.76
N LEU A 98 -3.61 -19.63 16.38
CA LEU A 98 -2.58 -18.85 15.69
C LEU A 98 -1.37 -18.51 16.57
N LEU A 99 -1.60 -18.25 17.86
CA LEU A 99 -0.53 -17.98 18.83
C LEU A 99 0.34 -19.21 19.06
N GLU A 100 -0.26 -20.39 19.15
CA GLU A 100 0.45 -21.67 19.29
C GLU A 100 1.22 -22.01 18.00
N LEU A 101 0.59 -21.82 16.83
CA LEU A 101 1.24 -22.02 15.54
C LEU A 101 2.48 -21.14 15.34
N LYS A 102 2.43 -19.89 15.83
CA LYS A 102 3.58 -18.97 15.83
C LYS A 102 4.61 -19.26 16.92
N GLY A 103 4.36 -20.19 17.83
CA GLY A 103 5.25 -20.49 18.95
C GLY A 103 5.35 -19.36 19.99
N ILE A 104 4.36 -18.43 20.06
CA ILE A 104 4.38 -17.26 20.94
C ILE A 104 4.05 -17.65 22.38
N ALA A 105 3.11 -18.57 22.56
CA ALA A 105 2.67 -19.03 23.88
C ALA A 105 2.12 -20.47 23.77
N THR A 106 2.03 -21.17 24.90
CA THR A 106 1.47 -22.53 24.96
C THR A 106 0.49 -22.69 26.13
N GLY A 107 -0.54 -23.51 25.93
CA GLY A 107 -1.46 -23.93 26.98
C GLY A 107 -2.21 -22.78 27.68
N LYS A 108 -2.08 -22.65 28.99
CA LYS A 108 -2.79 -21.63 29.78
C LYS A 108 -2.35 -20.20 29.46
N GLU A 109 -1.10 -20.02 29.06
CA GLU A 109 -0.57 -18.69 28.68
C GLU A 109 -1.17 -18.23 27.35
N THR A 110 -1.34 -19.14 26.37
CA THR A 110 -2.01 -18.85 25.11
C THR A 110 -3.40 -18.29 25.33
N ARG A 111 -4.19 -18.93 26.23
CA ARG A 111 -5.54 -18.46 26.53
C ARG A 111 -5.58 -17.06 27.14
N LYS A 112 -4.68 -16.78 28.09
CA LYS A 112 -4.58 -15.45 28.71
C LYS A 112 -4.18 -14.38 27.70
N LEU A 113 -3.19 -14.67 26.87
CA LEU A 113 -2.72 -13.78 25.83
C LEU A 113 -3.81 -13.53 24.76
N ALA A 114 -4.50 -14.58 24.32
CA ALA A 114 -5.61 -14.44 23.37
C ALA A 114 -6.73 -13.54 23.92
N ALA A 115 -7.10 -13.72 25.20
CA ALA A 115 -8.12 -12.88 25.84
C ALA A 115 -7.67 -11.41 25.91
N SER A 116 -6.44 -11.12 26.30
CA SER A 116 -5.87 -9.76 26.35
C SER A 116 -5.82 -9.11 24.96
N LEU A 117 -5.41 -9.87 23.94
CA LEU A 117 -5.38 -9.36 22.57
C LEU A 117 -6.78 -9.06 22.02
N LEU A 118 -7.78 -9.92 22.33
CA LEU A 118 -9.17 -9.66 21.95
C LEU A 118 -9.74 -8.43 22.66
N GLU A 119 -9.38 -8.20 23.90
CA GLU A 119 -9.75 -6.98 24.63
C GLU A 119 -9.15 -5.74 23.97
N ARG A 120 -7.85 -5.78 23.64
CA ARG A 120 -7.12 -4.69 22.98
C ARG A 120 -7.74 -4.26 21.65
N VAL A 121 -8.28 -5.22 20.87
CA VAL A 121 -8.97 -4.92 19.60
C VAL A 121 -10.49 -4.78 19.76
N ASN A 122 -10.98 -4.68 20.99
CA ASN A 122 -12.40 -4.54 21.33
C ASN A 122 -13.27 -5.67 20.72
N LEU A 123 -12.82 -6.92 20.91
CA LEU A 123 -13.54 -8.14 20.50
C LEU A 123 -13.84 -9.08 21.68
N ALA A 124 -13.56 -8.69 22.94
CA ALA A 124 -13.79 -9.53 24.11
C ALA A 124 -15.24 -9.98 24.23
N TYR A 125 -16.22 -9.11 23.91
CA TYR A 125 -17.66 -9.43 23.93
C TYR A 125 -18.06 -10.52 22.92
N ALA A 126 -17.29 -10.68 21.86
CA ALA A 126 -17.53 -11.64 20.79
C ALA A 126 -16.57 -12.84 20.81
N ALA A 127 -15.71 -12.96 21.82
CA ALA A 127 -14.65 -13.96 21.92
C ALA A 127 -15.17 -15.41 21.72
N LYS A 128 -16.37 -15.71 22.21
CA LYS A 128 -17.01 -17.05 22.12
C LYS A 128 -17.82 -17.26 20.86
N ARG A 129 -18.13 -16.21 20.06
CA ARG A 129 -18.86 -16.31 18.80
C ARG A 129 -17.97 -16.93 17.72
N LYS A 130 -18.55 -17.69 16.82
CA LYS A 130 -17.82 -18.30 15.69
C LYS A 130 -17.39 -17.23 14.71
N VAL A 131 -16.21 -17.41 14.10
CA VAL A 131 -15.65 -16.44 13.15
C VAL A 131 -16.54 -16.22 11.93
N LYS A 132 -17.31 -17.22 11.50
CA LYS A 132 -18.32 -17.05 10.44
C LYS A 132 -19.41 -16.02 10.76
N GLU A 133 -19.64 -15.73 12.03
CA GLU A 133 -20.63 -14.77 12.52
C GLU A 133 -20.05 -13.36 12.72
N TYR A 134 -18.73 -13.20 12.45
CA TYR A 134 -18.04 -11.91 12.55
C TYR A 134 -18.35 -11.04 11.32
N SER A 135 -18.56 -9.73 11.55
CA SER A 135 -18.58 -8.75 10.48
C SER A 135 -17.20 -8.65 9.79
N GLY A 136 -17.13 -7.94 8.66
CA GLY A 136 -15.87 -7.64 8.01
C GLY A 136 -14.88 -6.97 8.97
N GLY A 137 -15.33 -5.91 9.66
CA GLY A 137 -14.52 -5.19 10.65
C GLY A 137 -14.12 -6.04 11.85
N MET A 138 -14.97 -6.93 12.32
CA MET A 138 -14.60 -7.88 13.38
C MET A 138 -13.50 -8.84 12.93
N ARG A 139 -13.57 -9.36 11.69
CA ARG A 139 -12.52 -10.21 11.12
C ARG A 139 -11.20 -9.45 10.96
N GLN A 140 -11.24 -8.20 10.47
CA GLN A 140 -10.06 -7.35 10.37
C GLN A 140 -9.40 -7.11 11.75
N ARG A 141 -10.20 -6.81 12.78
CA ARG A 141 -9.69 -6.63 14.14
C ARG A 141 -9.10 -7.92 14.73
N LEU A 142 -9.68 -9.07 14.44
CA LEU A 142 -9.08 -10.36 14.80
C LEU A 142 -7.74 -10.57 14.08
N GLY A 143 -7.66 -10.17 12.81
CA GLY A 143 -6.42 -10.17 12.01
C GLY A 143 -5.33 -9.28 12.60
N ILE A 144 -5.69 -8.09 13.08
CA ILE A 144 -4.74 -7.23 13.81
C ILE A 144 -4.31 -7.89 15.13
N ALA A 145 -5.24 -8.47 15.90
CA ALA A 145 -4.89 -9.14 17.15
C ALA A 145 -3.80 -10.21 16.95
N GLN A 146 -3.91 -11.01 15.88
CA GLN A 146 -2.86 -12.00 15.53
C GLN A 146 -1.58 -11.35 15.02
N ALA A 147 -1.68 -10.22 14.29
CA ALA A 147 -0.51 -9.54 13.74
C ALA A 147 0.35 -8.88 14.82
N VAL A 148 -0.27 -8.36 15.89
CA VAL A 148 0.45 -7.69 16.98
C VAL A 148 0.93 -8.63 18.09
N ALA A 149 0.55 -9.91 17.99
CA ALA A 149 0.99 -10.93 18.94
C ALA A 149 2.52 -11.12 18.87
N GLY A 150 3.16 -11.30 20.03
CA GLY A 150 4.62 -11.46 20.11
C GLY A 150 5.40 -10.14 20.04
N ASP A 151 4.72 -8.98 20.13
CA ASP A 151 5.34 -7.65 20.14
C ASP A 151 6.25 -7.37 18.93
N PRO A 152 5.73 -7.47 17.67
CA PRO A 152 6.53 -7.34 16.47
C PRO A 152 7.10 -5.92 16.34
N ARG A 153 8.30 -5.81 15.73
CA ARG A 153 8.95 -4.54 15.41
C ARG A 153 8.47 -3.95 14.07
N LEU A 154 8.08 -4.82 13.15
CA LEU A 154 7.53 -4.49 11.85
C LEU A 154 6.11 -5.05 11.74
N ILE A 155 5.16 -4.20 11.38
CA ILE A 155 3.78 -4.62 11.09
C ILE A 155 3.48 -4.25 9.62
N ILE A 156 3.08 -5.24 8.86
CA ILE A 156 2.66 -5.08 7.46
C ILE A 156 1.16 -5.31 7.36
N VAL A 157 0.45 -4.37 6.76
CA VAL A 157 -1.00 -4.38 6.66
C VAL A 157 -1.39 -4.11 5.20
N ASP A 158 -1.96 -5.10 4.54
CA ASP A 158 -2.28 -5.04 3.11
C ASP A 158 -3.78 -4.79 2.91
N GLU A 159 -4.15 -3.60 2.43
CA GLU A 159 -5.52 -3.13 2.13
C GLU A 159 -6.56 -3.37 3.24
N PRO A 160 -6.29 -3.00 4.49
CA PRO A 160 -7.10 -3.43 5.63
C PRO A 160 -8.47 -2.76 5.74
N THR A 161 -8.68 -1.63 5.08
CA THR A 161 -9.88 -0.80 5.21
C THR A 161 -10.89 -1.03 4.09
N ALA A 162 -10.52 -1.83 3.10
CA ALA A 162 -11.39 -2.15 1.99
C ALA A 162 -12.66 -2.88 2.48
N GLY A 163 -13.83 -2.34 2.16
CA GLY A 163 -15.13 -2.92 2.55
C GLY A 163 -15.53 -2.71 4.01
N LEU A 164 -14.81 -1.88 4.78
CA LEU A 164 -15.25 -1.46 6.11
C LEU A 164 -16.22 -0.28 6.03
N ASP A 165 -17.20 -0.27 6.90
CA ASP A 165 -18.03 0.91 7.12
C ASP A 165 -17.21 2.04 7.79
N PRO A 166 -17.68 3.31 7.74
CA PRO A 166 -16.92 4.45 8.28
C PRO A 166 -16.57 4.30 9.78
N GLU A 167 -17.48 3.76 10.59
CA GLU A 167 -17.25 3.61 12.03
C GLU A 167 -16.15 2.57 12.32
N GLU A 168 -16.21 1.41 11.64
CA GLU A 168 -15.19 0.37 11.75
C GLU A 168 -13.84 0.85 11.23
N ARG A 169 -13.82 1.64 10.12
CA ARG A 169 -12.60 2.24 9.59
C ARG A 169 -11.95 3.18 10.61
N HIS A 170 -12.71 4.06 11.26
CA HIS A 170 -12.18 4.95 12.30
C HIS A 170 -11.66 4.20 13.53
N ARG A 171 -12.32 3.09 13.94
CA ARG A 171 -11.81 2.22 15.00
C ARG A 171 -10.48 1.57 14.61
N PHE A 172 -10.40 1.12 13.38
CA PHE A 172 -9.19 0.51 12.84
C PHE A 172 -8.03 1.51 12.78
N TYR A 173 -8.28 2.74 12.34
CA TYR A 173 -7.28 3.81 12.34
C TYR A 173 -6.67 4.06 13.71
N ARG A 174 -7.49 4.10 14.76
CA ARG A 174 -6.97 4.29 16.13
C ARG A 174 -6.03 3.17 16.55
N ILE A 175 -6.39 1.93 16.27
CA ILE A 175 -5.54 0.78 16.58
C ILE A 175 -4.20 0.89 15.84
N LEU A 176 -4.20 1.20 14.55
CA LEU A 176 -2.97 1.34 13.77
C LEU A 176 -2.11 2.51 14.25
N ALA A 177 -2.71 3.65 14.59
CA ALA A 177 -1.99 4.81 15.09
C ALA A 177 -1.27 4.50 16.41
N GLU A 178 -1.95 3.86 17.37
CA GLU A 178 -1.34 3.40 18.64
C GLU A 178 -0.18 2.43 18.41
N LEU A 179 -0.32 1.52 17.45
CA LEU A 179 0.74 0.56 17.10
C LEU A 179 1.98 1.25 16.52
N ALA A 180 1.75 2.29 15.71
CA ALA A 180 2.81 3.02 15.02
C ALA A 180 3.67 3.91 15.94
N GLU A 181 3.24 4.21 17.17
CA GLU A 181 4.03 5.02 18.09
C GLU A 181 5.42 4.44 18.39
N ARG A 182 5.55 3.12 18.41
CA ARG A 182 6.79 2.42 18.79
C ARG A 182 7.28 1.40 17.79
N ARG A 183 6.57 1.22 16.67
CA ARG A 183 6.83 0.19 15.66
C ARG A 183 6.85 0.79 14.27
N THR A 184 7.49 0.11 13.36
CA THR A 184 7.32 0.40 11.93
C THR A 184 6.03 -0.26 11.45
N VAL A 185 5.08 0.52 10.96
CA VAL A 185 3.82 0.02 10.40
C VAL A 185 3.75 0.41 8.93
N LEU A 186 3.77 -0.58 8.06
CA LEU A 186 3.66 -0.39 6.61
C LEU A 186 2.23 -0.73 6.17
N LEU A 187 1.52 0.28 5.69
CA LEU A 187 0.15 0.18 5.20
C LEU A 187 0.15 0.20 3.68
N SER A 188 -0.41 -0.80 3.01
CA SER A 188 -0.75 -0.68 1.60
C SER A 188 -2.23 -0.30 1.44
N THR A 189 -2.49 0.61 0.51
CA THR A 189 -3.86 1.01 0.19
C THR A 189 -3.97 1.60 -1.21
N HIS A 190 -5.16 1.57 -1.78
CA HIS A 190 -5.52 2.36 -2.96
C HIS A 190 -6.41 3.55 -2.58
N ILE A 191 -6.73 3.72 -1.29
CA ILE A 191 -7.60 4.77 -0.74
C ILE A 191 -6.72 5.93 -0.26
N VAL A 192 -6.83 7.08 -0.93
CA VAL A 192 -6.03 8.27 -0.61
C VAL A 192 -6.31 8.80 0.80
N GLU A 193 -7.56 8.67 1.26
CA GLU A 193 -7.98 9.11 2.59
C GLU A 193 -7.27 8.34 3.72
N ASP A 194 -7.04 7.03 3.56
CA ASP A 194 -6.26 6.24 4.54
C ASP A 194 -4.87 6.85 4.75
N VAL A 195 -4.21 7.22 3.65
CA VAL A 195 -2.89 7.86 3.69
C VAL A 195 -2.96 9.25 4.30
N ALA A 196 -3.98 10.04 3.93
CA ALA A 196 -4.16 11.39 4.44
C ALA A 196 -4.32 11.45 5.96
N VAL A 197 -4.99 10.45 6.54
CA VAL A 197 -5.31 10.37 7.98
C VAL A 197 -4.19 9.70 8.78
N LEU A 198 -3.61 8.61 8.25
CA LEU A 198 -2.72 7.74 9.04
C LEU A 198 -1.24 7.98 8.79
N CYS A 199 -0.85 8.37 7.57
CA CYS A 199 0.54 8.25 7.15
C CYS A 199 1.26 9.61 7.15
N PRO A 200 2.21 9.85 8.08
CA PRO A 200 3.06 11.05 8.02
C PRO A 200 3.94 11.08 6.77
N ARG A 201 4.30 9.91 6.25
CA ARG A 201 5.01 9.74 4.97
C ARG A 201 4.40 8.60 4.16
N PHE A 202 4.51 8.70 2.84
CA PHE A 202 4.04 7.65 1.95
C PHE A 202 4.85 7.63 0.64
N ALA A 203 4.83 6.47 -0.01
CA ALA A 203 5.31 6.31 -1.37
C ALA A 203 4.14 6.01 -2.31
N VAL A 204 4.21 6.54 -3.53
CA VAL A 204 3.29 6.20 -4.63
C VAL A 204 3.96 5.18 -5.52
N ILE A 205 3.28 4.04 -5.71
CA ILE A 205 3.75 2.97 -6.60
C ILE A 205 2.86 2.87 -7.83
N ARG A 206 3.49 2.78 -9.01
CA ARG A 206 2.82 2.62 -10.31
C ARG A 206 3.64 1.68 -11.18
N ASN A 207 2.99 0.65 -11.75
CA ASN A 207 3.64 -0.34 -12.62
C ASN A 207 4.94 -0.93 -12.02
N GLY A 208 4.92 -1.25 -10.74
CA GLY A 208 6.06 -1.84 -10.05
C GLY A 208 7.20 -0.88 -9.71
N GLN A 209 7.03 0.42 -9.88
CA GLN A 209 8.04 1.45 -9.58
C GLN A 209 7.51 2.46 -8.57
N VAL A 210 8.36 2.90 -7.66
CA VAL A 210 8.08 4.06 -6.79
C VAL A 210 8.26 5.32 -7.62
N VAL A 211 7.14 6.03 -7.85
CA VAL A 211 7.14 7.27 -8.64
C VAL A 211 7.29 8.53 -7.78
N ALA A 212 6.99 8.43 -6.49
CA ALA A 212 7.18 9.51 -5.53
C ALA A 212 7.28 8.96 -4.10
N GLU A 213 8.05 9.62 -3.26
CA GLU A 213 8.05 9.48 -1.81
C GLU A 213 7.93 10.87 -1.19
N THR A 214 6.94 11.08 -0.32
CA THR A 214 6.62 12.41 0.20
C THR A 214 5.76 12.31 1.48
N SER A 215 5.34 13.46 2.00
CA SER A 215 4.29 13.57 3.03
C SER A 215 2.99 14.15 2.45
N PRO A 216 1.82 13.92 3.08
CA PRO A 216 0.57 14.53 2.64
C PRO A 216 0.62 16.07 2.57
N GLY A 217 1.35 16.69 3.49
CA GLY A 217 1.54 18.13 3.51
C GLY A 217 2.40 18.64 2.35
N GLU A 218 3.52 17.98 2.06
CA GLU A 218 4.41 18.32 0.94
C GLU A 218 3.70 18.10 -0.40
N ALA A 219 3.01 16.97 -0.56
CA ALA A 219 2.27 16.66 -1.77
C ALA A 219 1.24 17.75 -2.11
N ARG A 220 0.49 18.26 -1.12
CA ARG A 220 -0.43 19.38 -1.32
C ARG A 220 0.29 20.69 -1.61
N ARG A 221 1.39 20.99 -0.91
CA ARG A 221 2.17 22.22 -1.14
C ARG A 221 2.73 22.31 -2.54
N MET A 222 3.15 21.19 -3.14
CA MET A 222 3.63 21.16 -4.54
C MET A 222 2.62 21.69 -5.55
N LEU A 223 1.32 21.57 -5.25
CA LEU A 223 0.21 22.01 -6.09
C LEU A 223 -0.38 23.38 -5.70
N ALA A 224 0.23 24.09 -4.77
CA ALA A 224 -0.29 25.39 -4.32
C ALA A 224 -0.42 26.36 -5.50
N GLY A 225 -1.62 26.94 -5.69
CA GLY A 225 -1.95 27.88 -6.76
C GLY A 225 -2.10 27.25 -8.15
N SER A 226 -2.08 25.92 -8.30
CA SER A 226 -2.23 25.26 -9.60
C SER A 226 -3.49 24.38 -9.69
N ILE A 227 -4.31 24.34 -8.64
CA ILE A 227 -5.60 23.63 -8.65
C ILE A 227 -6.73 24.65 -8.74
N PHE A 228 -7.63 24.37 -9.67
CA PHE A 228 -8.81 25.19 -9.91
C PHE A 228 -10.06 24.31 -9.91
N GLU A 229 -11.18 24.87 -9.48
CA GLU A 229 -12.45 24.18 -9.39
C GLU A 229 -13.54 24.96 -10.11
N GLY A 230 -14.40 24.26 -10.83
CA GLY A 230 -15.51 24.88 -11.57
C GLY A 230 -16.66 23.90 -11.79
N ALA A 231 -17.80 24.42 -12.22
CA ALA A 231 -18.97 23.62 -12.58
C ALA A 231 -19.06 23.46 -14.09
N VAL A 232 -19.19 22.22 -14.55
CA VAL A 232 -19.22 21.86 -15.98
C VAL A 232 -20.49 21.08 -16.30
N ALA A 233 -21.13 21.38 -17.40
CA ALA A 233 -22.28 20.60 -17.86
C ALA A 233 -21.88 19.17 -18.18
N THR A 234 -22.78 18.22 -17.99
CA THR A 234 -22.46 16.78 -18.16
C THR A 234 -21.98 16.48 -19.59
N GLY A 235 -22.53 17.17 -20.60
CA GLY A 235 -22.11 16.99 -21.99
C GLY A 235 -20.68 17.48 -22.32
N ASP A 236 -20.15 18.40 -21.51
CA ASP A 236 -18.85 19.05 -21.78
C ASP A 236 -17.70 18.41 -21.02
N LEU A 237 -17.98 17.50 -20.08
CA LEU A 237 -16.97 16.87 -19.23
C LEU A 237 -15.91 16.09 -20.05
N ALA A 238 -16.35 15.34 -21.05
CA ALA A 238 -15.44 14.55 -21.89
C ALA A 238 -14.47 15.44 -22.68
N ALA A 239 -14.97 16.56 -23.22
CA ALA A 239 -14.14 17.53 -23.93
C ALA A 239 -13.12 18.20 -22.99
N LEU A 240 -13.55 18.54 -21.77
CA LEU A 240 -12.65 19.09 -20.74
C LEU A 240 -11.56 18.09 -20.34
N GLN A 241 -11.91 16.81 -20.12
CA GLN A 241 -10.94 15.74 -19.79
C GLN A 241 -9.91 15.51 -20.88
N ALA A 242 -10.30 15.70 -22.15
CA ALA A 242 -9.36 15.61 -23.26
C ALA A 242 -8.42 16.83 -23.35
N ALA A 243 -8.88 18.01 -22.94
CA ALA A 243 -8.14 19.27 -23.06
C ALA A 243 -7.34 19.65 -21.80
N LYS A 244 -7.76 19.22 -20.63
CA LYS A 244 -7.21 19.62 -19.32
C LYS A 244 -6.94 18.40 -18.44
N ARG A 245 -6.04 18.58 -17.47
CA ARG A 245 -5.75 17.55 -16.43
C ARG A 245 -6.81 17.61 -15.33
N VAL A 246 -7.90 16.89 -15.53
CA VAL A 246 -8.96 16.75 -14.53
C VAL A 246 -8.47 15.83 -13.41
N THR A 247 -8.37 16.35 -12.19
CA THR A 247 -7.95 15.57 -11.00
C THR A 247 -9.14 14.92 -10.31
N GLN A 248 -10.32 15.56 -10.38
CA GLN A 248 -11.54 15.06 -9.79
C GLN A 248 -12.76 15.58 -10.56
N ALA A 249 -13.79 14.75 -10.70
CA ALA A 249 -15.10 15.15 -11.21
C ALA A 249 -16.19 14.44 -10.41
N VAL A 250 -17.07 15.21 -9.79
CA VAL A 250 -18.18 14.70 -8.95
C VAL A 250 -19.48 15.33 -9.41
N LEU A 251 -20.50 14.50 -9.64
CA LEU A 251 -21.83 15.01 -9.97
C LEU A 251 -22.51 15.54 -8.72
N VAL A 252 -22.79 16.85 -8.68
CA VAL A 252 -23.47 17.52 -7.60
C VAL A 252 -24.64 18.28 -8.19
N GLU A 253 -25.87 18.00 -7.75
CA GLU A 253 -27.10 18.71 -8.17
C GLU A 253 -27.25 18.83 -9.72
N GLY A 254 -26.88 17.76 -10.45
CA GLY A 254 -27.02 17.69 -11.91
C GLY A 254 -25.93 18.41 -12.70
N ARG A 255 -24.91 18.98 -12.05
CA ARG A 255 -23.71 19.52 -12.70
C ARG A 255 -22.46 18.82 -12.19
N ASN A 256 -21.45 18.71 -13.05
CA ASN A 256 -20.17 18.17 -12.62
C ASN A 256 -19.37 19.28 -11.94
N ARG A 257 -19.09 19.12 -10.67
CA ARG A 257 -18.06 19.87 -9.95
C ARG A 257 -16.73 19.24 -10.29
N VAL A 258 -15.88 20.00 -10.97
CA VAL A 258 -14.64 19.49 -11.59
C VAL A 258 -13.45 20.23 -10.99
N ARG A 259 -12.42 19.47 -10.63
CA ARG A 259 -11.12 19.99 -10.22
C ARG A 259 -10.10 19.70 -11.32
N ILE A 260 -9.29 20.70 -11.62
CA ILE A 260 -8.26 20.61 -12.66
C ILE A 260 -6.90 21.04 -12.12
N HIS A 261 -5.84 20.42 -12.63
CA HIS A 261 -4.47 20.88 -12.41
C HIS A 261 -4.00 21.68 -13.62
N GLU A 262 -3.71 22.97 -13.41
CA GLU A 262 -3.19 23.90 -14.41
C GLU A 262 -1.79 24.39 -13.99
N PRO A 263 -0.72 23.86 -14.62
CA PRO A 263 0.65 24.21 -14.25
C PRO A 263 1.00 25.69 -14.48
N SER A 264 0.30 26.38 -15.39
CA SER A 264 0.49 27.83 -15.63
C SER A 264 0.11 28.68 -14.43
N ARG A 265 -0.71 28.14 -13.51
CA ARG A 265 -1.29 28.85 -12.37
C ARG A 265 -2.23 29.98 -12.75
N GLU A 266 -2.73 29.95 -13.97
CA GLU A 266 -3.75 30.90 -14.47
C GLU A 266 -5.10 30.20 -14.47
N ALA A 267 -6.10 30.86 -13.85
CA ALA A 267 -7.44 30.30 -13.76
C ALA A 267 -8.09 30.25 -15.16
N PRO A 268 -8.49 29.08 -15.66
CA PRO A 268 -9.27 29.01 -16.87
C PRO A 268 -10.65 29.66 -16.71
N PRO A 269 -11.27 30.14 -17.79
CA PRO A 269 -12.60 30.72 -17.73
C PRO A 269 -13.61 29.80 -17.02
N GLY A 270 -14.34 30.31 -16.05
CA GLY A 270 -15.35 29.58 -15.29
C GLY A 270 -14.79 28.70 -14.16
N PHE A 271 -13.49 28.80 -13.86
CA PHE A 271 -12.84 28.11 -12.75
C PHE A 271 -12.27 29.11 -11.73
N GLU A 272 -12.32 28.74 -10.46
CA GLU A 272 -11.77 29.49 -9.35
C GLU A 272 -10.63 28.72 -8.67
N ALA A 273 -9.69 29.46 -8.06
CA ALA A 273 -8.58 28.83 -7.35
C ALA A 273 -9.10 27.98 -6.17
N ALA A 274 -8.60 26.77 -6.05
CA ALA A 274 -8.98 25.81 -5.02
C ALA A 274 -7.78 25.35 -4.19
N ILE A 275 -8.02 25.05 -2.91
CA ILE A 275 -7.00 24.48 -2.02
C ILE A 275 -6.72 23.04 -2.49
N PRO A 276 -5.45 22.67 -2.76
CA PRO A 276 -5.11 21.32 -3.19
C PRO A 276 -5.45 20.26 -2.14
N THR A 277 -6.07 19.17 -2.60
CA THR A 277 -6.31 17.97 -1.80
C THR A 277 -5.19 16.95 -2.01
N LEU A 278 -5.14 15.90 -1.18
CA LEU A 278 -4.21 14.79 -1.43
C LEU A 278 -4.60 13.97 -2.65
N GLU A 279 -5.89 13.92 -2.99
CA GLU A 279 -6.38 13.28 -4.23
C GLU A 279 -5.86 13.99 -5.48
N ASP A 280 -5.89 15.34 -5.50
CA ASP A 280 -5.28 16.12 -6.58
C ASP A 280 -3.80 15.78 -6.74
N ALA A 281 -3.06 15.75 -5.60
CA ALA A 281 -1.65 15.42 -5.61
C ALA A 281 -1.39 13.99 -6.07
N TYR A 282 -2.15 13.02 -5.60
CA TYR A 282 -2.05 11.63 -6.03
C TYR A 282 -2.28 11.51 -7.54
N PHE A 283 -3.33 12.15 -8.07
CA PHE A 283 -3.61 12.15 -9.50
C PHE A 283 -2.42 12.71 -10.30
N VAL A 284 -1.87 13.85 -9.88
CA VAL A 284 -0.73 14.48 -10.56
C VAL A 284 0.52 13.60 -10.50
N LEU A 285 0.81 12.98 -9.35
CA LEU A 285 1.94 12.06 -9.18
C LEU A 285 1.78 10.79 -10.04
N MET A 286 0.54 10.30 -10.16
CA MET A 286 0.24 9.12 -11.00
C MET A 286 0.38 9.39 -12.50
N HIS A 287 0.18 10.62 -12.97
CA HIS A 287 0.23 10.98 -14.39
C HIS A 287 1.49 11.80 -14.74
N GLY A 288 2.30 12.17 -13.74
CA GLY A 288 3.60 12.81 -13.93
C GLY A 288 4.65 11.86 -14.51
N ARG A 289 5.75 12.42 -15.05
CA ARG A 289 6.94 11.62 -15.35
C ARG A 289 7.55 11.14 -14.02
N PRO A 290 8.09 9.91 -13.95
CA PRO A 290 8.83 9.48 -12.76
C PRO A 290 9.92 10.51 -12.45
N ASN A 291 10.02 10.94 -11.18
CA ASN A 291 11.10 11.80 -10.74
C ASN A 291 12.43 11.05 -10.89
N ALA A 292 13.34 11.60 -11.70
CA ALA A 292 14.70 11.12 -11.86
C ALA A 292 15.61 11.48 -10.66
N THR A 293 15.06 11.52 -9.45
CA THR A 293 15.80 11.87 -8.23
C THR A 293 15.65 10.78 -7.17
N ASN A 294 16.38 9.68 -7.37
CA ASN A 294 17.00 8.89 -6.29
C ASN A 294 17.94 7.87 -6.93
N GLY A 295 19.08 8.35 -7.43
CA GLY A 295 20.13 7.54 -8.04
C GLY A 295 21.36 8.37 -8.34
N ALA A 296 21.89 9.05 -7.33
CA ALA A 296 23.28 9.54 -7.42
C ALA A 296 24.19 8.32 -7.26
N GLY A 297 24.76 7.85 -8.38
CA GLY A 297 25.91 6.97 -8.38
C GLY A 297 25.69 5.55 -8.86
N SER A 298 25.52 5.35 -10.17
CA SER A 298 26.37 4.44 -10.93
C SER A 298 25.95 4.47 -12.42
N THR A 299 26.80 5.02 -13.22
CA THR A 299 26.82 4.80 -14.67
C THR A 299 27.05 3.32 -14.91
N VAL A 300 26.02 2.61 -15.34
CA VAL A 300 26.19 1.27 -15.90
C VAL A 300 26.68 1.47 -17.34
N PRO A 301 27.83 0.88 -17.76
CA PRO A 301 28.25 0.90 -19.14
C PRO A 301 27.26 0.12 -20.01
N SER A 302 26.93 0.67 -21.15
CA SER A 302 25.99 0.10 -22.16
C SER A 302 26.64 -1.02 -22.97
N ASP A 303 27.34 -1.97 -22.35
CA ASP A 303 27.90 -3.13 -23.06
C ASP A 303 27.88 -4.36 -22.14
N ALA A 304 26.68 -4.96 -22.01
CA ALA A 304 26.55 -6.34 -21.60
C ALA A 304 25.67 -7.08 -22.65
N ARG A 305 26.31 -7.53 -23.72
CA ARG A 305 25.72 -8.53 -24.63
C ARG A 305 25.50 -9.80 -23.84
N VAL A 306 24.24 -10.23 -23.77
CA VAL A 306 23.88 -11.56 -23.30
C VAL A 306 24.30 -12.55 -24.38
N PRO A 307 25.16 -13.56 -24.10
CA PRO A 307 25.50 -14.58 -25.07
C PRO A 307 24.31 -15.54 -25.24
N GLY A 308 23.78 -15.67 -26.45
CA GLY A 308 22.95 -16.81 -26.84
C GLY A 308 21.54 -16.53 -27.32
N VAL A 309 21.26 -15.41 -28.00
CA VAL A 309 20.02 -15.32 -28.79
C VAL A 309 20.37 -14.85 -30.21
N THR A 310 20.33 -15.76 -31.14
CA THR A 310 20.43 -15.48 -32.58
C THR A 310 19.09 -14.92 -33.07
N PRO A 311 19.04 -13.75 -33.74
CA PRO A 311 17.80 -13.27 -34.34
C PRO A 311 17.44 -14.13 -35.56
N ILE A 312 16.24 -14.65 -35.59
CA ILE A 312 15.65 -15.27 -36.79
C ILE A 312 15.27 -14.14 -37.75
N VAL A 313 16.01 -14.02 -38.83
CA VAL A 313 15.67 -13.21 -39.96
C VAL A 313 14.62 -13.98 -40.78
N SER A 314 13.40 -13.48 -40.87
CA SER A 314 12.40 -14.00 -41.83
C SER A 314 12.59 -13.30 -43.16
N ASP A 315 13.11 -14.03 -44.14
CA ASP A 315 13.13 -13.64 -45.54
C ASP A 315 11.70 -13.50 -46.05
N GLY A 316 11.40 -12.32 -46.59
CA GLY A 316 10.17 -12.06 -47.32
C GLY A 316 10.24 -12.61 -48.73
N GLU A 317 9.35 -13.51 -49.05
CA GLU A 317 9.01 -13.81 -50.46
C GLU A 317 7.68 -13.16 -50.82
N VAL A 318 7.78 -12.24 -51.76
CA VAL A 318 6.67 -11.66 -52.52
C VAL A 318 6.36 -12.67 -53.65
N VAL A 319 5.14 -13.20 -53.70
CA VAL A 319 4.59 -13.83 -54.88
C VAL A 319 3.26 -13.18 -55.24
N ARG A 320 3.22 -12.75 -56.45
CA ARG A 320 2.23 -12.11 -57.29
C ARG A 320 0.75 -12.33 -56.96
#